data_57f58a25e4b5bf1b9ac787daa6e7cfab
#
_entry.id   57f58a25e4b5bf1b9ac787daa6e7cfab
#
_cell.length_a   1.000
_cell.length_b   1.000
_cell.length_c   1.000
_cell.angle_alpha   90.00
_cell.angle_beta   90.00
_cell.angle_gamma   90.00
#
_symmetry.space_group_name_H-M   'P 1'
#
loop_
_entity.id
_entity.type
_entity.pdbx_description
1 polymer ?
#
loop_
_entity_poly.entity_id
_entity_poly.type
_entity_poly.pdbx_seq_one_letter_code
_entity_poly.pdbx_strand_id
1 'polypeptide(L)'
;MWGPLLRAFTTTTWRAVAFTAFVSFVWLNHSLGGKDWEAFRDRTLAAPASHPFDAARYPFMFLYRRAPDEALYYATASAILGKPCEVDTSAIRGDSPLPPLATPGDGRLRVPYAEVPLEYPPPNLPLVVLPRLLTSAFATYAYVFGALMAALLLAACVIGARIGVRASRSPRERDEAERIFAFGLLLLAHGAISIQRLDALVALLLVLMVRAAVRGEDARLGFWAGLVGATKFVPILVLPVLLLASGVRGGKRLGAVALGGAVGLVLGLGPMIVLGQESLPMILSYHSARGLHVESTFGVLYGTVKWVLGNAEATRLDYGSFNFPGPVAGLLGKLAMPFTLALVGVVAYASRSAPVRREESQPDEDARVARIVVAALAATTALWLGGKVFSPQYLTWALPLAVALPGRAWIRVSFVLGLVVLVSQIYLRGYYDHVYNQWPAGVITMVVRLGLLGVFSRMLLVRLRPW
;
A
#
# COMPACT_ATOMS: atom_id res chain seq x y z
N MET A 1 21.37 2.94 -16.88
CA MET A 1 19.91 3.17 -16.81
C MET A 1 19.51 4.46 -16.05
N TRP A 2 20.32 4.99 -15.14
CA TRP A 2 20.05 6.17 -14.31
C TRP A 2 20.66 7.49 -14.84
N GLY A 3 21.69 7.44 -15.71
CA GLY A 3 22.41 8.62 -16.21
C GLY A 3 21.56 9.66 -16.97
N PRO A 4 20.60 9.27 -17.84
CA PRO A 4 19.68 10.22 -18.48
C PRO A 4 18.61 10.79 -17.53
N LEU A 5 18.32 10.11 -16.42
CA LEU A 5 17.35 10.57 -15.44
C LEU A 5 17.88 11.75 -14.61
N LEU A 6 19.16 11.75 -14.27
CA LEU A 6 19.77 12.78 -13.42
C LEU A 6 20.09 14.09 -14.16
N ARG A 7 20.32 14.05 -15.48
CA ARG A 7 20.70 15.23 -16.27
C ARG A 7 19.55 16.17 -16.65
N ALA A 8 18.30 15.83 -16.33
CA ALA A 8 17.11 16.56 -16.77
C ALA A 8 16.33 17.29 -15.66
N PHE A 9 16.89 17.42 -14.45
CA PHE A 9 16.22 18.15 -13.38
C PHE A 9 16.58 19.64 -13.43
N THR A 10 15.53 20.48 -13.52
CA THR A 10 15.69 21.92 -13.28
C THR A 10 15.98 22.18 -11.80
N THR A 11 16.55 23.33 -11.47
CA THR A 11 16.78 23.76 -10.06
C THR A 11 15.49 23.71 -9.25
N THR A 12 14.35 24.04 -9.86
CA THR A 12 13.03 24.02 -9.21
C THR A 12 12.58 22.58 -8.91
N THR A 13 12.84 21.64 -9.83
CA THR A 13 12.56 20.22 -9.61
C THR A 13 13.42 19.66 -8.48
N TRP A 14 14.71 20.02 -8.40
CA TRP A 14 15.57 19.63 -7.29
C TRP A 14 15.07 20.16 -5.94
N ARG A 15 14.56 21.40 -5.88
CA ARG A 15 13.95 21.95 -4.67
C ARG A 15 12.69 21.16 -4.24
N ALA A 16 11.86 20.76 -5.18
CA ALA A 16 10.69 19.94 -4.89
C ALA A 16 11.07 18.52 -4.41
N VAL A 17 12.09 17.92 -5.02
CA VAL A 17 12.65 16.63 -4.57
C VAL A 17 13.21 16.76 -3.15
N ALA A 18 13.99 17.82 -2.87
CA ALA A 18 14.54 18.10 -1.55
C ALA A 18 13.43 18.31 -0.50
N PHE A 19 12.37 19.03 -0.83
CA PHE A 19 11.20 19.19 0.04
C PHE A 19 10.54 17.84 0.37
N THR A 20 10.30 17.00 -0.65
CA THR A 20 9.69 15.68 -0.45
C THR A 20 10.58 14.75 0.39
N ALA A 21 11.91 14.81 0.15
CA ALA A 21 12.88 14.09 0.96
C ALA A 21 12.91 14.62 2.40
N PHE A 22 12.83 15.93 2.59
CA PHE A 22 12.76 16.56 3.91
C PHE A 22 11.48 16.14 4.66
N VAL A 23 10.31 16.12 4.01
CA VAL A 23 9.07 15.61 4.63
C VAL A 23 9.24 14.16 5.08
N SER A 24 9.85 13.33 4.24
CA SER A 24 10.13 11.94 4.60
C SER A 24 11.07 11.84 5.80
N PHE A 25 12.10 12.68 5.85
CA PHE A 25 13.03 12.77 6.97
C PHE A 25 12.34 13.27 8.26
N VAL A 26 11.44 14.25 8.18
CA VAL A 26 10.64 14.72 9.33
C VAL A 26 9.81 13.56 9.90
N TRP A 27 9.14 12.80 9.03
CA TRP A 27 8.37 11.66 9.47
C TRP A 27 9.24 10.54 10.04
N LEU A 28 10.40 10.31 9.46
CA LEU A 28 11.37 9.35 9.95
C LEU A 28 11.82 9.71 11.38
N ASN A 29 12.18 10.96 11.61
CA ASN A 29 12.57 11.43 12.95
C ASN A 29 11.38 11.41 13.93
N HIS A 30 10.18 11.82 13.49
CA HIS A 30 9.01 11.82 14.36
C HIS A 30 8.61 10.40 14.80
N SER A 31 8.78 9.42 13.92
CA SER A 31 8.45 8.03 14.25
C SER A 31 9.46 7.36 15.19
N LEU A 32 10.67 7.88 15.28
CA LEU A 32 11.79 7.25 16.01
C LEU A 32 12.39 8.13 17.10
N GLY A 33 12.14 9.44 17.07
CA GLY A 33 12.73 10.38 18.00
C GLY A 33 11.73 10.89 19.02
N GLY A 34 11.98 10.61 20.28
CA GLY A 34 11.29 11.24 21.37
C GLY A 34 11.21 10.38 22.61
N LYS A 35 10.79 10.99 23.72
CA LYS A 35 10.51 10.33 25.00
C LYS A 35 9.58 9.13 24.87
N ASP A 36 8.77 9.11 23.80
CA ASP A 36 7.84 8.03 23.48
C ASP A 36 8.56 6.75 23.01
N TRP A 37 9.70 6.88 22.31
CA TRP A 37 10.52 5.73 21.92
C TRP A 37 11.16 5.06 23.13
N GLU A 38 11.76 5.82 24.06
CA GLU A 38 12.33 5.28 25.29
C GLU A 38 11.25 4.61 26.13
N ALA A 39 10.10 5.27 26.28
CA ALA A 39 8.96 4.70 26.96
C ALA A 39 8.37 3.45 26.27
N PHE A 40 8.43 3.37 24.95
CA PHE A 40 8.07 2.16 24.18
C PHE A 40 9.08 1.04 24.41
N ARG A 41 10.38 1.34 24.27
CA ARG A 41 11.47 0.40 24.50
C ARG A 41 11.38 -0.21 25.88
N ASP A 42 11.27 0.63 26.90
CA ASP A 42 11.29 0.21 28.30
C ASP A 42 10.07 -0.61 28.71
N ARG A 43 8.93 -0.44 28.01
CA ARG A 43 7.69 -1.19 28.26
C ARG A 43 7.52 -2.43 27.41
N THR A 44 7.96 -2.40 26.17
CA THR A 44 7.90 -3.56 25.27
C THR A 44 8.92 -4.63 25.66
N LEU A 45 10.05 -4.18 26.20
CA LEU A 45 11.11 -5.07 26.69
C LEU A 45 10.92 -5.50 28.17
N ALA A 46 10.13 -4.75 28.95
CA ALA A 46 9.97 -4.97 30.39
C ALA A 46 8.61 -5.54 30.82
N ALA A 47 7.61 -5.60 29.94
CA ALA A 47 6.25 -6.01 30.33
C ALA A 47 5.99 -7.48 30.05
N PRO A 48 5.60 -8.28 31.06
CA PRO A 48 5.08 -9.63 30.81
C PRO A 48 3.77 -9.56 30.02
N ALA A 49 3.55 -10.54 29.16
CA ALA A 49 2.42 -10.67 28.21
C ALA A 49 1.00 -10.70 28.85
N SER A 50 0.88 -10.52 30.17
CA SER A 50 -0.32 -10.77 30.94
C SER A 50 -1.15 -9.52 31.33
N HIS A 51 -0.80 -8.30 30.90
CA HIS A 51 -1.59 -7.14 31.26
C HIS A 51 -2.67 -6.84 30.23
N PRO A 52 -3.96 -6.83 30.64
CA PRO A 52 -5.05 -6.39 29.80
C PRO A 52 -4.84 -4.93 29.39
N PHE A 53 -5.21 -4.65 28.15
CA PHE A 53 -5.09 -3.38 27.47
C PHE A 53 -5.85 -2.26 28.23
N ASP A 54 -5.16 -1.38 28.93
CA ASP A 54 -5.75 -0.19 29.55
C ASP A 54 -5.65 1.00 28.58
N ALA A 55 -6.59 1.06 27.63
CA ALA A 55 -6.67 2.13 26.63
C ALA A 55 -6.95 3.51 27.25
N ALA A 56 -7.59 3.56 28.43
CA ALA A 56 -7.97 4.81 29.09
C ALA A 56 -6.74 5.59 29.60
N ARG A 57 -5.65 4.89 29.86
CA ARG A 57 -4.44 5.49 30.47
C ARG A 57 -3.49 6.12 29.45
N TYR A 58 -3.58 5.74 28.12
CA TYR A 58 -2.60 6.15 27.11
C TYR A 58 -3.21 6.31 25.71
N PRO A 59 -4.03 7.33 25.44
CA PRO A 59 -4.71 7.52 24.16
C PRO A 59 -3.75 7.67 22.97
N PHE A 60 -2.53 8.19 23.18
CA PHE A 60 -1.52 8.34 22.13
C PHE A 60 -0.63 7.11 21.95
N MET A 61 -0.66 6.15 22.85
CA MET A 61 0.23 4.99 22.86
C MET A 61 -0.23 3.80 22.03
N PHE A 62 -1.40 3.88 21.42
CA PHE A 62 -1.88 2.79 20.57
C PHE A 62 -0.94 2.52 19.38
N LEU A 63 -0.37 3.57 18.77
CA LEU A 63 0.66 3.42 17.73
C LEU A 63 1.96 2.79 18.27
N TYR A 64 2.22 2.88 19.56
CA TYR A 64 3.42 2.39 20.23
C TYR A 64 3.20 1.12 21.07
N ARG A 65 1.96 0.74 21.39
CA ARG A 65 1.65 -0.52 22.09
C ARG A 65 1.67 -1.76 21.24
N ARG A 66 1.46 -1.59 19.93
CA ARG A 66 1.86 -2.60 18.95
C ARG A 66 3.29 -2.30 18.59
N ALA A 67 4.12 -3.31 18.70
CA ALA A 67 5.38 -3.25 18.03
C ALA A 67 5.09 -2.78 16.60
N PRO A 68 5.71 -1.68 16.12
CA PRO A 68 5.50 -1.25 14.74
C PRO A 68 5.81 -2.42 13.81
N ASP A 69 5.24 -2.46 12.61
CA ASP A 69 5.58 -3.54 11.66
C ASP A 69 7.10 -3.60 11.41
N GLU A 70 7.82 -2.50 11.60
CA GLU A 70 9.28 -2.49 11.58
C GLU A 70 9.90 -3.40 12.63
N ALA A 71 9.26 -3.57 13.80
CA ALA A 71 9.72 -4.52 14.81
C ALA A 71 9.55 -5.97 14.34
N LEU A 72 8.44 -6.27 13.65
CA LEU A 72 8.26 -7.58 12.98
C LEU A 72 9.29 -7.79 11.87
N TYR A 73 9.56 -6.76 11.06
CA TYR A 73 10.57 -6.84 10.00
C TYR A 73 11.98 -7.04 10.56
N TYR A 74 12.31 -6.29 11.63
CA TYR A 74 13.59 -6.44 12.34
C TYR A 74 13.76 -7.84 12.93
N ALA A 75 12.74 -8.35 13.61
CA ALA A 75 12.75 -9.69 14.19
C ALA A 75 12.87 -10.77 13.09
N THR A 76 12.12 -10.64 12.00
CA THR A 76 12.19 -11.50 10.83
C THR A 76 13.60 -11.53 10.23
N ALA A 77 14.20 -10.36 10.01
CA ALA A 77 15.56 -10.26 9.49
C ALA A 77 16.59 -10.84 10.47
N SER A 78 16.40 -10.62 11.78
CA SER A 78 17.26 -11.20 12.82
C SER A 78 17.19 -12.71 12.84
N ALA A 79 15.98 -13.29 12.72
CA ALA A 79 15.79 -14.74 12.63
C ALA A 79 16.50 -15.33 11.40
N ILE A 80 16.34 -14.71 10.21
CA ILE A 80 17.03 -15.16 8.98
C ILE A 80 18.54 -15.10 9.12
N LEU A 81 19.07 -14.01 9.70
CA LEU A 81 20.50 -13.77 9.80
C LEU A 81 21.15 -14.44 11.02
N GLY A 82 20.40 -15.14 11.87
CA GLY A 82 20.88 -15.73 13.12
C GLY A 82 21.40 -14.68 14.11
N LYS A 83 20.94 -13.43 14.00
CA LYS A 83 21.38 -12.32 14.86
C LYS A 83 20.49 -12.19 16.10
N PRO A 84 21.04 -11.71 17.24
CA PRO A 84 20.22 -11.39 18.40
C PRO A 84 19.11 -10.40 18.05
N CYS A 85 17.96 -10.54 18.69
CA CYS A 85 16.80 -9.65 18.50
C CYS A 85 16.55 -8.89 19.81
N GLU A 86 16.50 -7.54 19.71
CA GLU A 86 16.20 -6.68 20.87
C GLU A 86 14.69 -6.58 21.15
N VAL A 87 13.85 -7.10 20.23
CA VAL A 87 12.40 -7.00 20.30
C VAL A 87 11.80 -8.32 20.74
N ASP A 88 10.87 -8.27 21.69
CA ASP A 88 10.11 -9.44 22.09
C ASP A 88 9.18 -9.88 20.94
N THR A 89 9.51 -11.04 20.36
CA THR A 89 8.77 -11.59 19.21
C THR A 89 7.44 -12.21 19.61
N SER A 90 7.26 -12.59 20.87
CA SER A 90 6.00 -13.16 21.38
C SER A 90 4.87 -12.13 21.37
N ALA A 91 5.18 -10.88 21.70
CA ALA A 91 4.24 -9.77 21.69
C ALA A 91 3.87 -9.28 20.26
N ILE A 92 4.72 -9.55 19.26
CA ILE A 92 4.53 -9.06 17.89
C ILE A 92 3.46 -9.87 17.13
N ARG A 93 3.48 -11.19 17.28
CA ARG A 93 2.60 -12.09 16.52
C ARG A 93 1.24 -12.30 17.17
N GLY A 94 1.12 -12.09 18.50
CA GLY A 94 -0.14 -12.24 19.23
C GLY A 94 -0.90 -13.51 18.82
N ASP A 95 -2.17 -13.38 18.46
CA ASP A 95 -3.02 -14.49 18.01
C ASP A 95 -2.78 -14.93 16.55
N SER A 96 -1.61 -14.66 15.97
CA SER A 96 -1.25 -15.14 14.64
C SER A 96 -1.11 -16.67 14.64
N PRO A 97 -1.63 -17.38 13.63
CA PRO A 97 -1.39 -18.82 13.48
C PRO A 97 0.04 -19.16 13.09
N LEU A 98 0.86 -18.15 12.77
CA LEU A 98 2.25 -18.34 12.47
C LEU A 98 3.05 -18.63 13.76
N PRO A 99 3.95 -19.60 13.74
CA PRO A 99 4.78 -19.91 14.91
C PRO A 99 5.63 -18.67 15.29
N PRO A 100 5.98 -18.53 16.58
CA PRO A 100 6.89 -17.49 17.05
C PRO A 100 8.19 -17.46 16.24
N LEU A 101 8.75 -16.28 16.03
CA LEU A 101 10.06 -16.13 15.38
C LEU A 101 11.15 -16.53 16.37
N ALA A 102 11.85 -17.62 16.09
CA ALA A 102 13.03 -17.99 16.85
C ALA A 102 14.20 -17.08 16.45
N THR A 103 14.78 -16.37 17.41
CA THR A 103 15.93 -15.48 17.21
C THR A 103 17.07 -15.84 18.18
N PRO A 104 17.66 -17.05 18.07
CA PRO A 104 18.60 -17.56 19.09
C PRO A 104 19.93 -16.82 19.16
N GLY A 105 20.25 -15.95 18.19
CA GLY A 105 21.49 -15.18 18.18
C GLY A 105 22.74 -16.05 17.98
N ASP A 106 22.60 -17.20 17.34
CA ASP A 106 23.66 -18.24 17.17
C ASP A 106 24.56 -17.97 15.94
N GLY A 107 24.33 -16.88 15.21
CA GLY A 107 25.09 -16.53 14.01
C GLY A 107 24.81 -17.41 12.79
N ARG A 108 23.92 -18.41 12.89
CA ARG A 108 23.60 -19.32 11.78
C ARG A 108 22.57 -18.65 10.84
N LEU A 109 22.92 -18.57 9.56
CA LEU A 109 21.96 -18.17 8.52
C LEU A 109 20.86 -19.24 8.37
N ARG A 110 19.61 -18.78 8.33
CA ARG A 110 18.45 -19.65 8.14
C ARG A 110 17.81 -19.41 6.79
N VAL A 111 17.31 -20.49 6.21
CA VAL A 111 16.64 -20.45 4.92
C VAL A 111 15.24 -19.83 5.10
N PRO A 112 14.97 -18.65 4.47
CA PRO A 112 13.64 -18.06 4.49
C PRO A 112 12.59 -19.05 3.96
N TYR A 113 11.40 -19.04 4.53
CA TYR A 113 10.27 -19.91 4.19
C TYR A 113 10.40 -21.37 4.62
N ALA A 114 11.60 -21.93 4.68
CA ALA A 114 11.81 -23.29 5.17
C ALA A 114 12.03 -23.34 6.69
N GLU A 115 12.96 -22.53 7.19
CA GLU A 115 13.33 -22.49 8.61
C GLU A 115 12.73 -21.29 9.34
N VAL A 116 12.41 -20.19 8.60
CA VAL A 116 11.78 -18.99 9.14
C VAL A 116 10.43 -18.81 8.46
N PRO A 117 9.30 -19.04 9.17
CA PRO A 117 7.98 -18.83 8.62
C PRO A 117 7.70 -17.33 8.43
N LEU A 118 7.34 -16.95 7.20
CA LEU A 118 7.18 -15.57 6.79
C LEU A 118 5.78 -15.32 6.22
N GLU A 119 5.16 -14.21 6.61
CA GLU A 119 3.86 -13.76 6.08
C GLU A 119 3.99 -12.89 4.81
N TYR A 120 5.20 -12.46 4.48
CA TYR A 120 5.48 -11.61 3.32
C TYR A 120 6.17 -12.39 2.21
N PRO A 121 5.67 -12.28 0.95
CA PRO A 121 6.32 -12.93 -0.19
C PRO A 121 7.74 -12.41 -0.48
N PRO A 122 8.55 -13.18 -1.25
CA PRO A 122 9.98 -12.94 -1.45
C PRO A 122 10.39 -11.54 -1.93
N PRO A 123 9.65 -10.82 -2.80
CA PRO A 123 10.06 -9.48 -3.23
C PRO A 123 10.24 -8.48 -2.09
N ASN A 124 9.61 -8.74 -0.93
CA ASN A 124 9.73 -7.91 0.26
C ASN A 124 11.00 -8.21 1.07
N LEU A 125 11.57 -9.41 0.96
CA LEU A 125 12.69 -9.84 1.79
C LEU A 125 13.95 -8.97 1.69
N PRO A 126 14.41 -8.54 0.50
CA PRO A 126 15.56 -7.65 0.42
C PRO A 126 15.37 -6.35 1.19
N LEU A 127 14.14 -5.82 1.21
CA LEU A 127 13.81 -4.58 1.92
C LEU A 127 13.82 -4.77 3.44
N VAL A 128 13.48 -5.97 3.89
CA VAL A 128 13.46 -6.35 5.31
C VAL A 128 14.87 -6.70 5.79
N VAL A 129 15.62 -7.46 5.01
CA VAL A 129 16.93 -7.99 5.43
C VAL A 129 18.06 -6.97 5.30
N LEU A 130 18.07 -6.17 4.22
CA LEU A 130 19.16 -5.21 3.96
C LEU A 130 19.41 -4.23 5.12
N PRO A 131 18.41 -3.58 5.73
CA PRO A 131 18.65 -2.72 6.88
C PRO A 131 19.32 -3.45 8.04
N ARG A 132 18.97 -4.72 8.27
CA ARG A 132 19.52 -5.54 9.37
C ARG A 132 20.95 -5.99 9.11
N LEU A 133 21.37 -6.08 7.86
CA LEU A 133 22.79 -6.28 7.52
C LEU A 133 23.64 -5.07 7.91
N LEU A 134 23.07 -3.85 7.80
CA LEU A 134 23.79 -2.60 8.03
C LEU A 134 23.83 -2.18 9.52
N THR A 135 22.97 -2.74 10.37
CA THR A 135 22.89 -2.34 11.78
C THR A 135 22.44 -3.48 12.69
N SER A 136 22.86 -3.40 13.96
CA SER A 136 22.39 -4.30 15.03
C SER A 136 21.22 -3.71 15.82
N ALA A 137 21.18 -2.41 16.04
CA ALA A 137 20.18 -1.73 16.84
C ALA A 137 18.85 -1.56 16.10
N PHE A 138 17.73 -1.82 16.77
CA PHE A 138 16.39 -1.69 16.20
C PHE A 138 16.08 -0.26 15.73
N ALA A 139 16.43 0.75 16.53
CA ALA A 139 16.19 2.16 16.17
C ALA A 139 16.86 2.51 14.83
N THR A 140 18.15 2.15 14.66
CA THR A 140 18.89 2.39 13.42
C THR A 140 18.31 1.57 12.26
N TYR A 141 17.86 0.34 12.53
CA TYR A 141 17.17 -0.49 11.53
C TYR A 141 15.94 0.22 10.99
N ALA A 142 15.07 0.74 11.87
CA ALA A 142 13.85 1.43 11.48
C ALA A 142 14.15 2.71 10.67
N TYR A 143 15.23 3.45 10.99
CA TYR A 143 15.70 4.58 10.17
C TYR A 143 16.10 4.14 8.77
N VAL A 144 16.95 3.10 8.65
CA VAL A 144 17.42 2.60 7.34
C VAL A 144 16.25 2.06 6.52
N PHE A 145 15.33 1.33 7.16
CA PHE A 145 14.12 0.82 6.53
C PHE A 145 13.23 1.97 6.01
N GLY A 146 12.92 2.95 6.87
CA GLY A 146 12.11 4.11 6.48
C GLY A 146 12.75 4.94 5.37
N ALA A 147 14.07 5.15 5.40
CA ALA A 147 14.81 5.82 4.34
C ALA A 147 14.71 5.05 3.00
N LEU A 148 14.79 3.72 3.05
CA LEU A 148 14.62 2.87 1.87
C LEU A 148 13.19 2.98 1.31
N MET A 149 12.16 2.96 2.15
CA MET A 149 10.77 3.16 1.72
C MET A 149 10.55 4.55 1.14
N ALA A 150 11.12 5.59 1.75
CA ALA A 150 11.08 6.95 1.23
C ALA A 150 11.74 7.06 -0.15
N ALA A 151 12.86 6.39 -0.37
CA ALA A 151 13.53 6.34 -1.67
C ALA A 151 12.66 5.67 -2.75
N LEU A 152 11.97 4.56 -2.42
CA LEU A 152 11.03 3.90 -3.34
C LEU A 152 9.85 4.82 -3.69
N LEU A 153 9.28 5.52 -2.71
CA LEU A 153 8.18 6.47 -2.92
C LEU A 153 8.61 7.66 -3.76
N LEU A 154 9.79 8.21 -3.51
CA LEU A 154 10.34 9.30 -4.32
C LEU A 154 10.58 8.86 -5.76
N ALA A 155 11.10 7.66 -5.98
CA ALA A 155 11.24 7.08 -7.32
C ALA A 155 9.88 6.93 -8.01
N ALA A 156 8.87 6.41 -7.31
CA ALA A 156 7.51 6.29 -7.81
C ALA A 156 6.91 7.67 -8.17
N CYS A 157 7.10 8.66 -7.30
CA CYS A 157 6.67 10.03 -7.53
C CYS A 157 7.28 10.65 -8.78
N VAL A 158 8.60 10.58 -8.93
CA VAL A 158 9.31 11.13 -10.09
C VAL A 158 8.85 10.47 -11.40
N ILE A 159 8.67 9.15 -11.38
CA ILE A 159 8.15 8.42 -12.55
C ILE A 159 6.71 8.88 -12.86
N GLY A 160 5.85 8.96 -11.84
CA GLY A 160 4.46 9.42 -11.99
C GLY A 160 4.38 10.87 -12.51
N ALA A 161 5.12 11.80 -11.91
CA ALA A 161 5.17 13.19 -12.35
C ALA A 161 5.58 13.30 -13.83
N ARG A 162 6.61 12.55 -14.26
CA ARG A 162 7.07 12.52 -15.64
C ARG A 162 6.07 11.92 -16.62
N ILE A 163 5.29 10.92 -16.23
CA ILE A 163 4.17 10.42 -17.03
C ILE A 163 3.19 11.57 -17.30
N GLY A 164 2.78 12.27 -16.24
CA GLY A 164 1.82 13.36 -16.34
C GLY A 164 2.31 14.57 -17.15
N VAL A 165 3.57 14.96 -16.99
CA VAL A 165 4.17 16.10 -17.71
C VAL A 165 4.29 15.80 -19.20
N ARG A 166 4.83 14.63 -19.56
CA ARG A 166 5.06 14.25 -20.97
C ARG A 166 3.78 14.10 -21.77
N ALA A 167 2.68 13.77 -21.11
CA ALA A 167 1.37 13.64 -21.71
C ALA A 167 0.55 14.93 -21.63
N SER A 168 1.13 16.06 -21.24
CA SER A 168 0.41 17.35 -21.18
C SER A 168 0.67 18.14 -22.45
N ARG A 169 -0.39 18.59 -23.13
CA ARG A 169 -0.32 19.34 -24.41
C ARG A 169 0.57 20.57 -24.38
N SER A 170 0.64 21.23 -23.23
CA SER A 170 1.43 22.44 -23.02
C SER A 170 2.11 22.37 -21.65
N PRO A 171 3.15 21.52 -21.50
CA PRO A 171 3.85 21.40 -20.23
C PRO A 171 4.60 22.72 -19.94
N ARG A 172 4.41 23.25 -18.72
CA ARG A 172 5.20 24.36 -18.22
C ARG A 172 6.47 23.83 -17.58
N GLU A 173 7.54 24.61 -17.59
CA GLU A 173 8.81 24.22 -16.97
C GLU A 173 8.68 23.77 -15.51
N ARG A 174 7.68 24.31 -14.79
CA ARG A 174 7.44 24.02 -13.38
C ARG A 174 6.52 22.83 -13.12
N ASP A 175 5.87 22.26 -14.13
CA ASP A 175 4.85 21.22 -13.95
C ASP A 175 5.39 19.96 -13.24
N GLU A 176 6.63 19.55 -13.52
CA GLU A 176 7.27 18.42 -12.82
C GLU A 176 7.50 18.75 -11.33
N ALA A 177 8.01 19.94 -11.05
CA ALA A 177 8.25 20.40 -9.68
C ALA A 177 6.96 20.55 -8.87
N GLU A 178 5.91 21.12 -9.47
CA GLU A 178 4.61 21.29 -8.84
C GLU A 178 4.00 19.93 -8.43
N ARG A 179 4.13 18.91 -9.29
CA ARG A 179 3.66 17.55 -9.04
C ARG A 179 4.45 16.86 -7.91
N ILE A 180 5.76 16.99 -7.93
CA ILE A 180 6.63 16.42 -6.89
C ILE A 180 6.36 17.12 -5.56
N PHE A 181 6.18 18.44 -5.55
CA PHE A 181 5.82 19.19 -4.35
C PHE A 181 4.46 18.77 -3.79
N ALA A 182 3.45 18.65 -4.66
CA ALA A 182 2.13 18.17 -4.25
C ALA A 182 2.17 16.73 -3.68
N PHE A 183 3.02 15.88 -4.24
CA PHE A 183 3.26 14.56 -3.66
C PHE A 183 3.88 14.67 -2.26
N GLY A 184 4.83 15.59 -2.04
CA GLY A 184 5.38 15.88 -0.72
C GLY A 184 4.30 16.31 0.28
N LEU A 185 3.33 17.14 -0.15
CA LEU A 185 2.18 17.51 0.68
C LEU A 185 1.26 16.31 0.97
N LEU A 186 1.04 15.42 0.00
CA LEU A 186 0.30 14.19 0.20
C LEU A 186 1.00 13.26 1.22
N LEU A 187 2.34 13.14 1.16
CA LEU A 187 3.11 12.40 2.15
C LEU A 187 3.04 13.05 3.53
N LEU A 188 3.07 14.39 3.59
CA LEU A 188 2.90 15.12 4.85
C LEU A 188 1.54 14.81 5.48
N ALA A 189 0.47 14.82 4.68
CA ALA A 189 -0.87 14.46 5.14
C ALA A 189 -0.98 12.97 5.51
N HIS A 190 -0.28 12.08 4.80
CA HIS A 190 -0.35 10.63 5.04
C HIS A 190 0.48 10.18 6.24
N GLY A 191 1.48 10.92 6.62
CA GLY A 191 2.26 10.66 7.81
C GLY A 191 3.25 9.50 7.70
N ALA A 192 3.78 9.12 8.86
CA ALA A 192 4.84 8.12 8.97
C ALA A 192 4.45 6.74 8.40
N ILE A 193 3.16 6.39 8.39
CA ILE A 193 2.70 5.09 7.87
C ILE A 193 3.13 4.86 6.41
N SER A 194 3.37 5.91 5.64
CA SER A 194 3.85 5.82 4.25
C SER A 194 5.25 5.20 4.13
N ILE A 195 6.10 5.39 5.14
CA ILE A 195 7.50 4.92 5.16
C ILE A 195 7.73 3.78 6.15
N GLN A 196 6.75 3.44 6.96
CA GLN A 196 6.81 2.35 7.95
C GLN A 196 6.31 1.01 7.39
N ARG A 197 5.89 0.97 6.12
CA ARG A 197 5.24 -0.20 5.51
C ARG A 197 5.85 -0.53 4.15
N LEU A 198 5.83 -1.81 3.81
CA LEU A 198 6.28 -2.32 2.51
C LEU A 198 5.41 -1.86 1.33
N ASP A 199 4.33 -1.14 1.58
CA ASP A 199 3.39 -0.60 0.58
C ASP A 199 4.05 0.41 -0.38
N ALA A 200 5.19 0.98 -0.01
CA ALA A 200 6.02 1.80 -0.89
C ALA A 200 6.53 1.02 -2.12
N LEU A 201 6.89 -0.26 -1.96
CA LEU A 201 7.25 -1.13 -3.08
C LEU A 201 6.06 -1.36 -4.02
N VAL A 202 4.87 -1.63 -3.47
CA VAL A 202 3.64 -1.80 -4.26
C VAL A 202 3.34 -0.54 -5.07
N ALA A 203 3.45 0.65 -4.46
CA ALA A 203 3.27 1.94 -5.13
C ALA A 203 4.23 2.11 -6.32
N LEU A 204 5.52 1.79 -6.14
CA LEU A 204 6.51 1.84 -7.21
C LEU A 204 6.18 0.86 -8.34
N LEU A 205 5.86 -0.38 -8.01
CA LEU A 205 5.54 -1.41 -9.00
C LEU A 205 4.27 -1.06 -9.81
N LEU A 206 3.24 -0.50 -9.17
CA LEU A 206 2.03 -0.02 -9.84
C LEU A 206 2.34 1.12 -10.82
N VAL A 207 3.18 2.07 -10.45
CA VAL A 207 3.58 3.16 -11.35
C VAL A 207 4.42 2.64 -12.52
N LEU A 208 5.30 1.66 -12.30
CA LEU A 208 6.06 1.01 -13.38
C LEU A 208 5.14 0.25 -14.33
N MET A 209 4.11 -0.41 -13.80
CA MET A 209 3.07 -1.09 -14.57
C MET A 209 2.29 -0.08 -15.45
N VAL A 210 1.86 1.05 -14.87
CA VAL A 210 1.20 2.14 -15.61
C VAL A 210 2.12 2.73 -16.67
N ARG A 211 3.41 2.97 -16.35
CA ARG A 211 4.40 3.46 -17.32
C ARG A 211 4.57 2.50 -18.50
N ALA A 212 4.60 1.18 -18.25
CA ALA A 212 4.69 0.19 -19.30
C ALA A 212 3.43 0.20 -20.19
N ALA A 213 2.23 0.30 -19.61
CA ALA A 213 0.97 0.44 -20.34
C ALA A 213 0.94 1.70 -21.21
N VAL A 214 1.38 2.85 -20.67
CA VAL A 214 1.49 4.13 -21.39
C VAL A 214 2.45 4.00 -22.58
N ARG A 215 3.55 3.28 -22.43
CA ARG A 215 4.56 3.12 -23.48
C ARG A 215 4.25 2.00 -24.48
N GLY A 216 3.19 1.21 -24.26
CA GLY A 216 2.89 0.04 -25.07
C GLY A 216 3.91 -1.09 -24.95
N GLU A 217 4.62 -1.15 -23.81
CA GLU A 217 5.65 -2.16 -23.51
C GLU A 217 4.98 -3.41 -22.90
N ASP A 218 4.27 -4.20 -23.73
CA ASP A 218 3.37 -5.27 -23.29
C ASP A 218 4.05 -6.32 -22.38
N ALA A 219 5.25 -6.78 -22.71
CA ALA A 219 5.98 -7.75 -21.85
C ALA A 219 6.37 -7.15 -20.52
N ARG A 220 6.76 -5.86 -20.47
CA ARG A 220 7.06 -5.17 -19.22
C ARG A 220 5.82 -4.90 -18.40
N LEU A 221 4.67 -4.60 -19.04
CA LEU A 221 3.38 -4.48 -18.35
C LEU A 221 3.07 -5.78 -17.60
N GLY A 222 3.17 -6.91 -18.29
CA GLY A 222 3.02 -8.23 -17.67
C GLY A 222 4.03 -8.47 -16.54
N PHE A 223 5.30 -8.20 -16.78
CA PHE A 223 6.36 -8.40 -15.78
C PHE A 223 6.11 -7.65 -14.47
N TRP A 224 5.78 -6.35 -14.57
CA TRP A 224 5.46 -5.57 -13.37
C TRP A 224 4.16 -6.04 -12.70
N ALA A 225 3.16 -6.48 -13.47
CA ALA A 225 1.94 -7.06 -12.93
C ALA A 225 2.22 -8.37 -12.17
N GLY A 226 3.06 -9.26 -12.72
CA GLY A 226 3.48 -10.47 -12.05
C GLY A 226 4.23 -10.18 -10.76
N LEU A 227 5.16 -9.23 -10.79
CA LEU A 227 5.95 -8.86 -9.63
C LEU A 227 5.12 -8.17 -8.53
N VAL A 228 4.15 -7.30 -8.89
CA VAL A 228 3.24 -6.69 -7.91
C VAL A 228 2.32 -7.74 -7.29
N GLY A 229 1.84 -8.70 -8.09
CA GLY A 229 1.05 -9.84 -7.61
C GLY A 229 1.86 -10.74 -6.67
N ALA A 230 3.14 -10.94 -6.97
CA ALA A 230 4.05 -11.67 -6.08
C ALA A 230 4.43 -10.90 -4.81
N THR A 231 4.37 -9.56 -4.82
CA THR A 231 4.65 -8.72 -3.65
C THR A 231 3.45 -8.67 -2.70
N LYS A 232 2.25 -8.52 -3.29
CA LYS A 232 0.98 -8.41 -2.56
C LYS A 232 -0.13 -8.83 -3.54
N PHE A 233 -0.77 -9.97 -3.32
CA PHE A 233 -1.63 -10.66 -4.30
C PHE A 233 -2.70 -9.77 -4.96
N VAL A 234 -3.40 -8.95 -4.18
CA VAL A 234 -4.60 -8.21 -4.62
C VAL A 234 -4.32 -7.16 -5.73
N PRO A 235 -3.24 -6.38 -5.70
CA PRO A 235 -2.98 -5.35 -6.72
C PRO A 235 -2.78 -5.87 -8.15
N ILE A 236 -2.57 -7.17 -8.37
CA ILE A 236 -2.51 -7.75 -9.72
C ILE A 236 -3.84 -7.54 -10.48
N LEU A 237 -4.96 -7.38 -9.76
CA LEU A 237 -6.28 -7.13 -10.34
C LEU A 237 -6.38 -5.77 -11.08
N VAL A 238 -5.38 -4.91 -10.97
CA VAL A 238 -5.25 -3.70 -11.81
C VAL A 238 -4.90 -4.04 -13.26
N LEU A 239 -4.24 -5.19 -13.51
CA LEU A 239 -3.81 -5.60 -14.84
C LEU A 239 -4.95 -5.68 -15.87
N PRO A 240 -6.07 -6.43 -15.66
CA PRO A 240 -7.14 -6.51 -16.63
C PRO A 240 -7.74 -5.15 -17.00
N VAL A 241 -7.78 -4.22 -16.03
CA VAL A 241 -8.24 -2.85 -16.27
C VAL A 241 -7.27 -2.10 -17.19
N LEU A 242 -5.97 -2.21 -16.93
CA LEU A 242 -4.93 -1.59 -17.76
C LEU A 242 -4.88 -2.18 -19.19
N LEU A 243 -5.10 -3.47 -19.37
CA LEU A 243 -5.17 -4.10 -20.69
C LEU A 243 -6.28 -3.46 -21.54
N LEU A 244 -7.46 -3.27 -20.94
CA LEU A 244 -8.59 -2.66 -21.63
C LEU A 244 -8.37 -1.16 -21.87
N ALA A 245 -7.83 -0.42 -20.88
CA ALA A 245 -7.57 1.01 -21.01
C ALA A 245 -6.49 1.34 -22.04
N SER A 246 -5.45 0.50 -22.15
CA SER A 246 -4.35 0.66 -23.11
C SER A 246 -4.63 0.05 -24.48
N GLY A 247 -5.76 -0.64 -24.65
CA GLY A 247 -6.14 -1.25 -25.92
C GLY A 247 -5.26 -2.43 -26.31
N VAL A 248 -4.73 -3.18 -25.35
CA VAL A 248 -4.00 -4.43 -25.61
C VAL A 248 -4.98 -5.48 -26.11
N ARG A 249 -4.87 -5.84 -27.39
CA ARG A 249 -5.73 -6.83 -28.06
C ARG A 249 -4.88 -7.72 -28.97
N GLY A 250 -5.40 -8.90 -29.27
CA GLY A 250 -4.75 -9.87 -30.15
C GLY A 250 -3.74 -10.77 -29.44
N GLY A 251 -3.61 -12.00 -29.95
CA GLY A 251 -2.88 -13.09 -29.31
C GLY A 251 -1.40 -12.77 -29.03
N LYS A 252 -0.71 -12.10 -29.95
CA LYS A 252 0.72 -11.77 -29.82
C LYS A 252 0.97 -10.82 -28.65
N ARG A 253 0.14 -9.75 -28.54
CA ARG A 253 0.29 -8.76 -27.45
C ARG A 253 -0.09 -9.35 -26.09
N LEU A 254 -1.21 -10.09 -26.04
CA LEU A 254 -1.62 -10.80 -24.82
C LEU A 254 -0.60 -11.87 -24.45
N GLY A 255 -0.01 -12.59 -25.41
CA GLY A 255 1.09 -13.52 -25.17
C GLY A 255 2.33 -12.86 -24.56
N ALA A 256 2.69 -11.67 -25.06
CA ALA A 256 3.80 -10.91 -24.46
C ALA A 256 3.52 -10.49 -23.02
N VAL A 257 2.30 -10.04 -22.72
CA VAL A 257 1.88 -9.73 -21.34
C VAL A 257 1.90 -10.99 -20.47
N ALA A 258 1.35 -12.10 -20.97
CA ALA A 258 1.30 -13.36 -20.22
C ALA A 258 2.71 -13.89 -19.91
N LEU A 259 3.61 -13.87 -20.91
CA LEU A 259 5.00 -14.28 -20.71
C LEU A 259 5.72 -13.38 -19.70
N GLY A 260 5.59 -12.06 -19.86
CA GLY A 260 6.15 -11.11 -18.87
C GLY A 260 5.60 -11.36 -17.47
N GLY A 261 4.28 -11.56 -17.36
CA GLY A 261 3.61 -11.86 -16.09
C GLY A 261 4.11 -13.16 -15.44
N ALA A 262 4.27 -14.21 -16.23
CA ALA A 262 4.85 -15.47 -15.75
C ALA A 262 6.28 -15.29 -15.24
N VAL A 263 7.12 -14.56 -15.98
CA VAL A 263 8.50 -14.25 -15.53
C VAL A 263 8.47 -13.47 -14.23
N GLY A 264 7.63 -12.43 -14.12
CA GLY A 264 7.51 -11.63 -12.88
C GLY A 264 7.02 -12.45 -11.69
N LEU A 265 6.04 -13.35 -11.89
CA LEU A 265 5.55 -14.27 -10.84
C LEU A 265 6.62 -15.30 -10.44
N VAL A 266 7.30 -15.90 -11.42
CA VAL A 266 8.36 -16.91 -11.14
C VAL A 266 9.52 -16.27 -10.37
N LEU A 267 9.97 -15.09 -10.77
CA LEU A 267 11.03 -14.38 -10.03
C LEU A 267 10.56 -13.93 -8.64
N GLY A 268 9.30 -13.56 -8.51
CA GLY A 268 8.74 -13.08 -7.26
C GLY A 268 8.33 -14.19 -6.28
N LEU A 269 7.72 -15.29 -6.73
CA LEU A 269 7.25 -16.38 -5.86
C LEU A 269 8.14 -17.61 -5.90
N GLY A 270 8.91 -17.80 -6.98
CA GLY A 270 9.74 -18.97 -7.19
C GLY A 270 10.65 -19.30 -6.01
N PRO A 271 11.37 -18.33 -5.44
CA PRO A 271 12.21 -18.61 -4.26
C PRO A 271 11.42 -19.21 -3.09
N MET A 272 10.20 -18.75 -2.86
CA MET A 272 9.34 -19.29 -1.79
C MET A 272 8.86 -20.71 -2.10
N ILE A 273 8.48 -20.97 -3.35
CA ILE A 273 8.00 -22.29 -3.78
C ILE A 273 9.13 -23.33 -3.72
N VAL A 274 10.36 -22.91 -4.08
CA VAL A 274 11.53 -23.82 -4.07
C VAL A 274 12.06 -24.04 -2.66
N LEU A 275 12.11 -22.99 -1.83
CA LEU A 275 12.73 -23.05 -0.51
C LEU A 275 11.77 -23.53 0.59
N GLY A 276 10.45 -23.25 0.45
CA GLY A 276 9.47 -23.58 1.49
C GLY A 276 8.11 -23.94 0.89
N GLN A 277 7.93 -25.20 0.51
CA GLN A 277 6.72 -25.70 -0.18
C GLN A 277 5.42 -25.41 0.58
N GLU A 278 5.44 -25.43 1.91
CA GLU A 278 4.29 -25.15 2.77
C GLU A 278 3.99 -23.65 2.94
N SER A 279 4.92 -22.77 2.53
CA SER A 279 4.80 -21.33 2.83
C SER A 279 3.72 -20.63 2.01
N LEU A 280 3.54 -21.00 0.73
CA LEU A 280 2.48 -20.40 -0.09
C LEU A 280 1.08 -20.77 0.41
N PRO A 281 0.75 -22.06 0.66
CA PRO A 281 -0.51 -22.43 1.30
C PRO A 281 -0.71 -21.75 2.65
N MET A 282 0.32 -21.64 3.48
CA MET A 282 0.27 -20.98 4.78
C MET A 282 -0.06 -19.48 4.66
N ILE A 283 0.60 -18.75 3.76
CA ILE A 283 0.31 -17.32 3.52
C ILE A 283 -1.12 -17.14 2.99
N LEU A 284 -1.55 -17.96 2.04
CA LEU A 284 -2.91 -17.90 1.51
C LEU A 284 -3.96 -18.22 2.58
N SER A 285 -3.72 -19.22 3.42
CA SER A 285 -4.56 -19.55 4.58
C SER A 285 -4.63 -18.38 5.56
N TYR A 286 -3.50 -17.79 5.93
CA TYR A 286 -3.43 -16.62 6.81
C TYR A 286 -4.31 -15.47 6.28
N HIS A 287 -4.17 -15.12 5.01
CA HIS A 287 -4.97 -14.03 4.43
C HIS A 287 -6.44 -14.39 4.22
N SER A 288 -6.75 -15.65 3.95
CA SER A 288 -8.14 -16.11 3.79
C SER A 288 -8.90 -16.16 5.11
N ALA A 289 -8.22 -16.53 6.19
CA ALA A 289 -8.80 -16.66 7.54
C ALA A 289 -9.04 -15.30 8.22
N ARG A 290 -8.40 -14.21 7.78
CA ARG A 290 -8.64 -12.86 8.32
C ARG A 290 -10.11 -12.52 8.31
N GLY A 291 -10.62 -11.94 9.41
CA GLY A 291 -11.99 -11.50 9.57
C GLY A 291 -12.34 -10.23 8.78
N LEU A 292 -13.54 -9.72 9.01
CA LEU A 292 -14.02 -8.45 8.44
C LEU A 292 -13.37 -7.28 9.18
N HIS A 293 -12.42 -6.63 8.54
CA HIS A 293 -11.68 -5.51 9.12
C HIS A 293 -12.59 -4.30 9.37
N VAL A 294 -12.43 -3.68 10.54
CA VAL A 294 -13.24 -2.53 10.99
C VAL A 294 -13.20 -1.35 10.01
N GLU A 295 -12.11 -1.17 9.30
CA GLU A 295 -11.91 -0.07 8.35
C GLU A 295 -12.33 -0.41 6.92
N SER A 296 -12.70 -1.65 6.60
CA SER A 296 -13.22 -2.03 5.29
C SER A 296 -14.60 -1.43 5.05
N THR A 297 -15.02 -1.31 3.79
CA THR A 297 -16.35 -0.79 3.44
C THR A 297 -17.46 -1.54 4.16
N PHE A 298 -17.45 -2.87 4.08
CA PHE A 298 -18.44 -3.70 4.78
C PHE A 298 -18.32 -3.60 6.30
N GLY A 299 -17.08 -3.45 6.83
CA GLY A 299 -16.85 -3.25 8.25
C GLY A 299 -17.44 -1.92 8.74
N VAL A 300 -17.19 -0.83 8.01
CA VAL A 300 -17.76 0.49 8.33
C VAL A 300 -19.29 0.46 8.28
N LEU A 301 -19.88 -0.12 7.24
CA LEU A 301 -21.34 -0.23 7.10
C LEU A 301 -21.92 -1.11 8.23
N TYR A 302 -21.31 -2.26 8.49
CA TYR A 302 -21.76 -3.16 9.56
C TYR A 302 -21.67 -2.49 10.94
N GLY A 303 -20.54 -1.89 11.28
CA GLY A 303 -20.34 -1.18 12.54
C GLY A 303 -21.31 0.00 12.69
N THR A 304 -21.56 0.76 11.61
CA THR A 304 -22.52 1.88 11.62
C THR A 304 -23.95 1.37 11.91
N VAL A 305 -24.39 0.31 11.24
CA VAL A 305 -25.72 -0.28 11.49
C VAL A 305 -25.83 -0.78 12.93
N LYS A 306 -24.84 -1.49 13.43
CA LYS A 306 -24.79 -1.95 14.82
C LYS A 306 -24.87 -0.79 15.81
N TRP A 307 -24.13 0.28 15.52
CA TRP A 307 -24.11 1.50 16.36
C TRP A 307 -25.49 2.20 16.39
N VAL A 308 -26.12 2.41 15.22
CA VAL A 308 -27.44 3.03 15.10
C VAL A 308 -28.52 2.23 15.82
N LEU A 309 -28.42 0.90 15.80
CA LEU A 309 -29.35 0.00 16.50
C LEU A 309 -29.06 -0.13 18.01
N GLY A 310 -28.09 0.60 18.55
CA GLY A 310 -27.69 0.51 19.96
C GLY A 310 -26.98 -0.80 20.35
N ASN A 311 -26.56 -1.57 19.37
CA ASN A 311 -25.90 -2.88 19.53
C ASN A 311 -24.40 -2.80 19.11
N ALA A 312 -23.74 -1.65 19.37
CA ALA A 312 -22.32 -1.50 19.07
C ALA A 312 -21.50 -2.60 19.75
N GLU A 313 -20.56 -3.17 19.02
CA GLU A 313 -19.74 -4.29 19.47
C GLU A 313 -18.29 -3.99 19.20
N ALA A 314 -17.45 -4.14 20.23
CA ALA A 314 -16.01 -3.98 20.08
C ALA A 314 -15.44 -5.04 19.14
N THR A 315 -14.48 -4.63 18.32
CA THR A 315 -13.77 -5.54 17.43
C THR A 315 -12.74 -6.36 18.22
N ARG A 316 -12.32 -7.49 17.64
CA ARG A 316 -11.24 -8.32 18.17
C ARG A 316 -9.97 -8.12 17.35
N LEU A 317 -8.85 -8.20 18.02
CA LEU A 317 -7.56 -8.23 17.39
C LEU A 317 -7.22 -9.66 17.01
N ASP A 318 -7.25 -9.96 15.71
CA ASP A 318 -6.79 -11.23 15.18
C ASP A 318 -6.05 -11.03 13.84
N TYR A 319 -5.19 -11.95 13.47
CA TYR A 319 -4.41 -11.87 12.23
C TYR A 319 -3.82 -10.49 11.95
N GLY A 320 -3.34 -9.79 12.99
CA GLY A 320 -2.75 -8.46 12.88
C GLY A 320 -3.70 -7.32 12.50
N SER A 321 -5.03 -7.49 12.64
CA SER A 321 -6.04 -6.47 12.34
C SER A 321 -7.21 -6.52 13.34
N PHE A 322 -7.94 -5.40 13.47
CA PHE A 322 -9.18 -5.35 14.25
C PHE A 322 -10.35 -5.80 13.40
N ASN A 323 -10.97 -6.90 13.74
CA ASN A 323 -12.03 -7.54 12.97
C ASN A 323 -13.30 -7.65 13.78
N PHE A 324 -14.45 -7.52 13.11
CA PHE A 324 -15.74 -7.80 13.72
C PHE A 324 -15.92 -9.30 13.90
N PRO A 325 -16.36 -9.73 15.09
CA PRO A 325 -16.72 -11.14 15.34
C PRO A 325 -18.11 -11.48 14.78
N GLY A 326 -18.43 -12.77 14.77
CA GLY A 326 -19.77 -13.28 14.53
C GLY A 326 -20.08 -13.67 13.08
N PRO A 327 -21.21 -14.38 12.87
CA PRO A 327 -21.53 -15.02 11.60
C PRO A 327 -21.85 -14.03 10.48
N VAL A 328 -22.50 -12.89 10.80
CA VAL A 328 -22.83 -11.85 9.81
C VAL A 328 -21.56 -11.19 9.29
N ALA A 329 -20.64 -10.83 10.18
CA ALA A 329 -19.35 -10.29 9.80
C ALA A 329 -18.54 -11.29 8.96
N GLY A 330 -18.59 -12.58 9.32
CA GLY A 330 -17.99 -13.66 8.55
C GLY A 330 -18.57 -13.77 7.12
N LEU A 331 -19.90 -13.67 6.98
CA LEU A 331 -20.57 -13.67 5.67
C LEU A 331 -20.15 -12.45 4.84
N LEU A 332 -20.16 -11.24 5.40
CA LEU A 332 -19.73 -10.02 4.73
C LEU A 332 -18.26 -10.09 4.28
N GLY A 333 -17.40 -10.70 5.12
CA GLY A 333 -16.00 -10.96 4.76
C GLY A 333 -15.85 -11.91 3.57
N LYS A 334 -16.72 -12.92 3.43
CA LYS A 334 -16.76 -13.83 2.27
C LYS A 334 -17.28 -13.13 1.01
N LEU A 335 -18.24 -12.21 1.13
CA LEU A 335 -18.77 -11.43 0.01
C LEU A 335 -17.81 -10.36 -0.51
N ALA A 336 -16.82 -9.98 0.27
CA ALA A 336 -15.88 -8.91 -0.10
C ALA A 336 -15.11 -9.21 -1.40
N MET A 337 -14.63 -10.44 -1.60
CA MET A 337 -13.89 -10.77 -2.83
C MET A 337 -14.77 -10.77 -4.09
N PRO A 338 -15.94 -11.43 -4.13
CA PRO A 338 -16.86 -11.28 -5.25
C PRO A 338 -17.23 -9.82 -5.54
N PHE A 339 -17.46 -9.02 -4.51
CA PHE A 339 -17.75 -7.60 -4.65
C PHE A 339 -16.54 -6.82 -5.22
N THR A 340 -15.32 -7.11 -4.77
CA THR A 340 -14.09 -6.54 -5.35
C THR A 340 -14.00 -6.84 -6.84
N LEU A 341 -14.21 -8.09 -7.24
CA LEU A 341 -14.16 -8.51 -8.64
C LEU A 341 -15.24 -7.81 -9.48
N ALA A 342 -16.45 -7.64 -8.93
CA ALA A 342 -17.51 -6.89 -9.59
C ALA A 342 -17.13 -5.42 -9.80
N LEU A 343 -16.58 -4.75 -8.77
CA LEU A 343 -16.11 -3.37 -8.89
C LEU A 343 -14.98 -3.22 -9.91
N VAL A 344 -14.00 -4.13 -9.88
CA VAL A 344 -12.92 -4.17 -10.88
C VAL A 344 -13.49 -4.40 -12.28
N GLY A 345 -14.48 -5.28 -12.44
CA GLY A 345 -15.20 -5.51 -13.69
C GLY A 345 -15.90 -4.26 -14.22
N VAL A 346 -16.58 -3.51 -13.35
CA VAL A 346 -17.21 -2.22 -13.70
C VAL A 346 -16.16 -1.21 -14.18
N VAL A 347 -15.05 -1.08 -13.46
CA VAL A 347 -13.95 -0.18 -13.86
C VAL A 347 -13.33 -0.62 -15.17
N ALA A 348 -13.10 -1.92 -15.35
CA ALA A 348 -12.56 -2.50 -16.57
C ALA A 348 -13.48 -2.23 -17.77
N TYR A 349 -14.78 -2.41 -17.57
CA TYR A 349 -15.78 -2.09 -18.59
C TYR A 349 -15.78 -0.60 -18.97
N ALA A 350 -15.77 0.29 -17.96
CA ALA A 350 -15.73 1.74 -18.15
C ALA A 350 -14.43 2.23 -18.80
N SER A 351 -13.33 1.47 -18.61
CA SER A 351 -12.00 1.83 -19.13
C SER A 351 -11.75 1.40 -20.57
N ARG A 352 -12.69 0.68 -21.20
CA ARG A 352 -12.52 0.18 -22.57
C ARG A 352 -12.26 1.34 -23.53
N SER A 353 -11.16 1.24 -24.28
CA SER A 353 -10.95 2.13 -25.42
C SER A 353 -12.04 1.88 -26.48
N ALA A 354 -12.72 2.93 -26.93
CA ALA A 354 -13.58 2.83 -28.09
C ALA A 354 -12.77 2.24 -29.27
N PRO A 355 -13.37 1.41 -30.14
CA PRO A 355 -12.72 0.98 -31.37
C PRO A 355 -12.35 2.25 -32.14
N VAL A 356 -11.06 2.40 -32.48
CA VAL A 356 -10.58 3.50 -33.33
C VAL A 356 -11.30 3.36 -34.68
N ARG A 357 -12.19 4.28 -35.01
CA ARG A 357 -12.65 4.44 -36.36
C ARG A 357 -11.44 4.83 -37.20
N ARG A 358 -11.19 4.07 -38.29
CA ARG A 358 -10.01 4.20 -39.15
C ARG A 358 -9.79 5.59 -39.78
N GLU A 359 -10.73 6.51 -39.62
CA GLU A 359 -10.76 7.83 -40.30
C GLU A 359 -10.46 9.02 -39.38
N GLU A 360 -10.37 8.84 -38.08
CA GLU A 360 -10.05 9.96 -37.20
C GLU A 360 -8.55 9.98 -36.89
N SER A 361 -7.93 11.13 -37.14
CA SER A 361 -6.59 11.53 -36.74
C SER A 361 -6.21 10.96 -35.38
N GLN A 362 -4.94 10.51 -35.22
CA GLN A 362 -4.36 9.85 -34.03
C GLN A 362 -5.05 10.26 -32.74
N PRO A 363 -5.53 9.27 -31.93
CA PRO A 363 -6.14 9.57 -30.66
C PRO A 363 -5.17 10.46 -29.86
N ASP A 364 -5.69 11.57 -29.34
CA ASP A 364 -4.94 12.50 -28.51
C ASP A 364 -4.16 11.70 -27.45
N GLU A 365 -2.83 11.73 -27.53
CA GLU A 365 -1.95 10.99 -26.62
C GLU A 365 -2.26 11.35 -25.16
N ASP A 366 -2.60 12.62 -24.89
CA ASP A 366 -2.99 13.10 -23.56
C ASP A 366 -4.24 12.36 -23.07
N ALA A 367 -5.25 12.19 -23.93
CA ALA A 367 -6.49 11.51 -23.59
C ALA A 367 -6.24 9.99 -23.35
N ARG A 368 -5.34 9.38 -24.13
CA ARG A 368 -4.94 7.99 -23.94
C ARG A 368 -4.23 7.77 -22.61
N VAL A 369 -3.24 8.61 -22.29
CA VAL A 369 -2.50 8.54 -21.02
C VAL A 369 -3.42 8.84 -19.84
N ALA A 370 -4.28 9.87 -19.95
CA ALA A 370 -5.26 10.19 -18.92
C ALA A 370 -6.15 8.99 -18.60
N ARG A 371 -6.67 8.30 -19.63
CA ARG A 371 -7.49 7.10 -19.47
C ARG A 371 -6.75 6.00 -18.71
N ILE A 372 -5.51 5.69 -19.10
CA ILE A 372 -4.71 4.63 -18.47
C ILE A 372 -4.47 4.96 -17.00
N VAL A 373 -4.09 6.20 -16.67
CA VAL A 373 -3.82 6.60 -15.28
C VAL A 373 -5.09 6.63 -14.44
N VAL A 374 -6.21 7.17 -14.99
CA VAL A 374 -7.51 7.17 -14.29
C VAL A 374 -8.00 5.74 -14.07
N ALA A 375 -7.83 4.85 -15.06
CA ALA A 375 -8.19 3.44 -14.96
C ALA A 375 -7.40 2.73 -13.84
N ALA A 376 -6.10 2.99 -13.73
CA ALA A 376 -5.27 2.47 -12.64
C ALA A 376 -5.73 2.97 -11.26
N LEU A 377 -6.00 4.28 -11.13
CA LEU A 377 -6.52 4.87 -9.89
C LEU A 377 -7.88 4.29 -9.53
N ALA A 378 -8.80 4.19 -10.49
CA ALA A 378 -10.14 3.65 -10.27
C ALA A 378 -10.08 2.16 -9.88
N ALA A 379 -9.22 1.37 -10.53
CA ALA A 379 -9.00 -0.02 -10.16
C ALA A 379 -8.44 -0.14 -8.73
N THR A 380 -7.41 0.65 -8.39
CA THR A 380 -6.86 0.69 -7.03
C THR A 380 -7.92 1.06 -6.00
N THR A 381 -8.78 2.04 -6.31
CA THR A 381 -9.89 2.44 -5.42
C THR A 381 -10.93 1.32 -5.30
N ALA A 382 -11.23 0.59 -6.38
CA ALA A 382 -12.12 -0.58 -6.35
C ALA A 382 -11.58 -1.68 -5.41
N LEU A 383 -10.26 -1.90 -5.38
CA LEU A 383 -9.63 -2.84 -4.44
C LEU A 383 -9.82 -2.40 -2.98
N TRP A 384 -9.76 -1.10 -2.69
CA TRP A 384 -9.99 -0.58 -1.34
C TRP A 384 -11.45 -0.71 -0.91
N LEU A 385 -12.38 -0.34 -1.82
CA LEU A 385 -13.81 -0.39 -1.52
C LEU A 385 -14.36 -1.82 -1.43
N GLY A 386 -13.80 -2.73 -2.21
CA GLY A 386 -14.26 -4.12 -2.24
C GLY A 386 -13.59 -5.03 -1.20
N GLY A 387 -12.37 -4.72 -0.79
CA GLY A 387 -11.56 -5.57 0.07
C GLY A 387 -12.16 -5.80 1.45
N LYS A 388 -12.07 -7.04 1.97
CA LYS A 388 -12.46 -7.33 3.37
C LYS A 388 -11.50 -6.70 4.39
N VAL A 389 -10.31 -6.32 3.95
CA VAL A 389 -9.31 -5.60 4.73
C VAL A 389 -8.95 -4.33 3.98
N PHE A 390 -9.11 -3.19 4.63
CA PHE A 390 -8.63 -1.92 4.14
C PHE A 390 -7.86 -1.23 5.27
N SER A 391 -6.59 -0.96 5.04
CA SER A 391 -5.74 -0.25 6.00
C SER A 391 -5.24 1.05 5.37
N PRO A 392 -5.07 2.13 6.14
CA PRO A 392 -4.62 3.42 5.63
C PRO A 392 -3.33 3.36 4.80
N GLN A 393 -2.42 2.44 5.11
CA GLN A 393 -1.20 2.23 4.33
C GLN A 393 -1.46 1.94 2.84
N TYR A 394 -2.62 1.38 2.48
CA TYR A 394 -2.96 1.08 1.09
C TYR A 394 -3.17 2.36 0.25
N LEU A 395 -3.51 3.48 0.91
CA LEU A 395 -3.63 4.78 0.23
C LEU A 395 -2.30 5.20 -0.42
N THR A 396 -1.16 4.73 0.10
CA THR A 396 0.17 4.94 -0.47
C THR A 396 0.24 4.53 -1.95
N TRP A 397 -0.51 3.51 -2.39
CA TRP A 397 -0.48 3.01 -3.76
C TRP A 397 -0.96 4.04 -4.79
N ALA A 398 -1.90 4.91 -4.39
CA ALA A 398 -2.48 5.91 -5.29
C ALA A 398 -1.72 7.24 -5.31
N LEU A 399 -0.91 7.54 -4.30
CA LEU A 399 -0.27 8.86 -4.19
C LEU A 399 0.55 9.22 -5.45
N PRO A 400 1.46 8.35 -5.95
CA PRO A 400 2.22 8.67 -7.15
C PRO A 400 1.38 8.60 -8.44
N LEU A 401 0.27 7.83 -8.45
CA LEU A 401 -0.66 7.77 -9.58
C LEU A 401 -1.48 9.05 -9.69
N ALA A 402 -1.84 9.70 -8.57
CA ALA A 402 -2.59 10.94 -8.58
C ALA A 402 -1.82 12.07 -9.28
N VAL A 403 -0.51 12.17 -9.05
CA VAL A 403 0.35 13.17 -9.70
C VAL A 403 0.75 12.77 -11.14
N ALA A 404 0.45 11.55 -11.57
CA ALA A 404 0.70 11.06 -12.93
C ALA A 404 -0.37 11.50 -13.96
N LEU A 405 -1.48 12.09 -13.54
CA LEU A 405 -2.54 12.54 -14.44
C LEU A 405 -2.07 13.72 -15.31
N PRO A 406 -2.34 13.70 -16.64
CA PRO A 406 -2.02 14.81 -17.53
C PRO A 406 -2.80 16.09 -17.22
N GLY A 407 -2.30 17.22 -17.76
CA GLY A 407 -2.92 18.53 -17.62
C GLY A 407 -3.09 18.96 -16.16
N ARG A 408 -4.18 19.64 -15.82
CA ARG A 408 -4.50 20.09 -14.45
C ARG A 408 -5.40 19.16 -13.66
N ALA A 409 -5.82 18.02 -14.24
CA ALA A 409 -6.69 17.05 -13.58
C ALA A 409 -6.08 16.50 -12.28
N TRP A 410 -4.75 16.35 -12.24
CA TRP A 410 -4.00 15.86 -11.09
C TRP A 410 -4.23 16.71 -9.82
N ILE A 411 -4.44 18.03 -9.95
CA ILE A 411 -4.64 18.93 -8.81
C ILE A 411 -5.91 18.54 -8.04
N ARG A 412 -7.03 18.39 -8.75
CA ARG A 412 -8.32 18.01 -8.12
C ARG A 412 -8.28 16.61 -7.55
N VAL A 413 -7.65 15.69 -8.28
CA VAL A 413 -7.52 14.28 -7.85
C VAL A 413 -6.65 14.18 -6.60
N SER A 414 -5.49 14.86 -6.59
CA SER A 414 -4.61 14.90 -5.42
C SER A 414 -5.25 15.58 -4.22
N PHE A 415 -6.04 16.64 -4.44
CA PHE A 415 -6.76 17.33 -3.36
C PHE A 415 -7.77 16.40 -2.67
N VAL A 416 -8.65 15.73 -3.44
CA VAL A 416 -9.65 14.82 -2.86
C VAL A 416 -8.97 13.61 -2.20
N LEU A 417 -7.93 13.04 -2.83
CA LEU A 417 -7.13 11.98 -2.21
C LEU A 417 -6.46 12.45 -0.92
N GLY A 418 -5.97 13.70 -0.91
CA GLY A 418 -5.39 14.34 0.28
C GLY A 418 -6.37 14.42 1.44
N LEU A 419 -7.65 14.72 1.18
CA LEU A 419 -8.70 14.71 2.21
C LEU A 419 -8.94 13.29 2.77
N VAL A 420 -8.99 12.26 1.91
CA VAL A 420 -9.13 10.86 2.34
C VAL A 420 -7.96 10.46 3.25
N VAL A 421 -6.76 10.82 2.83
CA VAL A 421 -5.51 10.55 3.55
C VAL A 421 -5.50 11.26 4.89
N LEU A 422 -5.84 12.56 4.91
CA LEU A 422 -5.86 13.38 6.13
C LEU A 422 -6.86 12.83 7.17
N VAL A 423 -8.09 12.51 6.74
CA VAL A 423 -9.09 11.90 7.63
C VAL A 423 -8.57 10.57 8.18
N SER A 424 -7.88 9.78 7.37
CA SER A 424 -7.26 8.52 7.83
C SER A 424 -6.18 8.78 8.91
N GLN A 425 -5.40 9.85 8.79
CA GLN A 425 -4.38 10.20 9.80
C GLN A 425 -4.98 10.75 11.09
N ILE A 426 -6.07 11.51 11.00
CA ILE A 426 -6.73 12.08 12.18
C ILE A 426 -7.11 10.96 13.16
N TYR A 427 -7.79 9.91 12.71
CA TYR A 427 -8.18 8.82 13.61
C TYR A 427 -7.02 7.90 14.01
N LEU A 428 -6.10 7.63 13.09
CA LEU A 428 -4.94 6.79 13.40
C LEU A 428 -4.09 7.35 14.54
N ARG A 429 -3.93 8.68 14.57
CA ARG A 429 -3.10 9.35 15.57
C ARG A 429 -3.86 9.77 16.82
N GLY A 430 -5.11 10.18 16.65
CA GLY A 430 -5.87 10.82 17.72
C GLY A 430 -6.73 9.88 18.53
N TYR A 431 -7.39 8.92 17.89
CA TYR A 431 -8.43 8.11 18.54
C TYR A 431 -8.77 6.81 17.81
N TYR A 432 -7.75 6.04 17.45
CA TYR A 432 -7.97 4.73 16.83
C TYR A 432 -8.71 3.75 17.76
N ASP A 433 -8.61 3.94 19.07
CA ASP A 433 -9.39 3.25 20.09
C ASP A 433 -10.90 3.46 19.91
N HIS A 434 -11.33 4.67 19.52
CA HIS A 434 -12.73 4.94 19.17
C HIS A 434 -13.20 4.14 17.95
N VAL A 435 -12.29 3.85 16.99
CA VAL A 435 -12.63 3.07 15.80
C VAL A 435 -12.85 1.60 16.17
N TYR A 436 -11.91 0.97 16.87
CA TYR A 436 -12.04 -0.45 17.17
C TYR A 436 -13.04 -0.76 18.30
N ASN A 437 -13.31 0.18 19.21
CA ASN A 437 -14.37 0.07 20.22
C ASN A 437 -15.74 0.53 19.71
N GLN A 438 -15.83 1.01 18.48
CA GLN A 438 -17.07 1.51 17.88
C GLN A 438 -17.70 2.67 18.64
N TRP A 439 -16.88 3.56 19.21
CA TRP A 439 -17.36 4.79 19.83
C TRP A 439 -17.80 5.82 18.77
N PRO A 440 -18.71 6.77 19.10
CA PRO A 440 -19.32 7.67 18.12
C PRO A 440 -18.32 8.39 17.21
N ALA A 441 -17.25 8.96 17.78
CA ALA A 441 -16.25 9.68 17.00
C ALA A 441 -15.53 8.78 15.99
N GLY A 442 -15.24 7.53 16.35
CA GLY A 442 -14.64 6.53 15.47
C GLY A 442 -15.57 6.15 14.31
N VAL A 443 -16.83 5.82 14.62
CA VAL A 443 -17.83 5.45 13.61
C VAL A 443 -18.06 6.61 12.64
N ILE A 444 -18.29 7.84 13.14
CA ILE A 444 -18.51 9.02 12.30
C ILE A 444 -17.31 9.25 11.37
N THR A 445 -16.09 9.17 11.89
CA THR A 445 -14.89 9.37 11.08
C THR A 445 -14.75 8.32 9.98
N MET A 446 -15.08 7.06 10.27
CA MET A 446 -15.07 5.99 9.27
C MET A 446 -16.12 6.24 8.19
N VAL A 447 -17.31 6.70 8.55
CA VAL A 447 -18.37 7.06 7.59
C VAL A 447 -17.93 8.24 6.71
N VAL A 448 -17.33 9.29 7.29
CA VAL A 448 -16.79 10.44 6.54
C VAL A 448 -15.71 9.98 5.56
N ARG A 449 -14.76 9.13 5.99
CA ARG A 449 -13.74 8.56 5.11
C ARG A 449 -14.35 7.77 3.96
N LEU A 450 -15.33 6.93 4.24
CA LEU A 450 -16.03 6.14 3.22
C LEU A 450 -16.77 7.05 2.23
N GLY A 451 -17.42 8.11 2.71
CA GLY A 451 -18.06 9.13 1.86
C GLY A 451 -17.06 9.82 0.93
N LEU A 452 -15.89 10.22 1.46
CA LEU A 452 -14.81 10.82 0.64
C LEU A 452 -14.26 9.84 -0.41
N LEU A 453 -14.12 8.55 -0.07
CA LEU A 453 -13.75 7.49 -1.03
C LEU A 453 -14.83 7.34 -2.11
N GLY A 454 -16.11 7.44 -1.77
CA GLY A 454 -17.21 7.45 -2.72
C GLY A 454 -17.13 8.63 -3.69
N VAL A 455 -16.87 9.85 -3.19
CA VAL A 455 -16.65 11.05 -4.01
C VAL A 455 -15.43 10.85 -4.93
N PHE A 456 -14.33 10.35 -4.39
CA PHE A 456 -13.11 10.05 -5.17
C PHE A 456 -13.40 9.04 -6.30
N SER A 457 -14.06 7.93 -5.98
CA SER A 457 -14.47 6.93 -6.98
C SER A 457 -15.35 7.50 -8.08
N ARG A 458 -16.40 8.27 -7.70
CA ARG A 458 -17.29 8.91 -8.67
C ARG A 458 -16.51 9.84 -9.59
N MET A 459 -15.61 10.63 -9.04
CA MET A 459 -14.77 11.56 -9.81
C MET A 459 -13.90 10.83 -10.84
N LEU A 460 -13.37 9.65 -10.51
CA LEU A 460 -12.59 8.82 -11.42
C LEU A 460 -13.48 8.17 -12.49
N LEU A 461 -14.63 7.60 -12.10
CA LEU A 461 -15.56 6.93 -13.03
C LEU A 461 -16.16 7.89 -14.05
N VAL A 462 -16.49 9.12 -13.65
CA VAL A 462 -16.95 10.14 -14.60
C VAL A 462 -15.92 10.44 -15.67
N ARG A 463 -14.63 10.41 -15.32
CA ARG A 463 -13.51 10.61 -16.28
C ARG A 463 -13.24 9.42 -17.21
N LEU A 464 -13.74 8.23 -16.89
CA LEU A 464 -13.64 7.04 -17.75
C LEU A 464 -14.76 6.95 -18.78
N ARG A 465 -15.84 7.71 -18.62
CA ARG A 465 -16.93 7.74 -19.61
C ARG A 465 -16.39 8.26 -20.94
N PRO A 466 -16.72 7.63 -22.07
CA PRO A 466 -16.43 8.22 -23.36
C PRO A 466 -17.17 9.55 -23.48
N TRP A 467 -16.47 10.57 -23.90
CA TRP A 467 -17.02 11.89 -24.27
C TRP A 467 -17.79 11.79 -25.55
#